data_6f7316ab933723380854cdb8490db8fc
#
_entry.id   6f7316ab933723380854cdb8490db8fc
#
_cell.length_a   1.000
_cell.length_b   1.000
_cell.length_c   1.000
_cell.angle_alpha   90.00
_cell.angle_beta   90.00
_cell.angle_gamma   90.00
#
_symmetry.space_group_name_H-M   'P 1'
#
loop_
_entity.id
_entity.type
_entity.pdbx_description
1 polymer ?
#
loop_
_entity_poly.entity_id
_entity_poly.type
_entity_poly.pdbx_seq_one_letter_code
_entity_poly.pdbx_strand_id
1 'polypeptide(L)'
;YASQKTPRAPSDIVLEVSSGMALGDLPGGVPGACWVFTNAESVRLYRDNDFVAEFGPDRHGRFAALPHPPIEINDFVGSLLEKYEGMDHAAAPQAAAILNEMRRDAMELSPLSRARMLSLRLNWSDLVRMYYKYIGVLGGPAPVYRFEAVWHGRAVRTVVKEPVQSVRLECTVHNPILTDGPTWDCAAVSLRAIDQNGSLLPY
;
A
#
# COMPACT_ATOMS: atom_id res chain seq x y z
N TYR A 1 11.46 2.97 -13.74
CA TYR A 1 12.86 3.13 -14.16
C TYR A 1 13.70 3.89 -13.12
N ALA A 2 13.16 5.01 -12.56
CA ALA A 2 13.89 5.84 -11.58
C ALA A 2 14.26 5.06 -10.31
N SER A 3 13.37 4.19 -9.82
CA SER A 3 13.60 3.34 -8.64
C SER A 3 14.70 2.28 -8.81
N GLN A 4 15.23 2.08 -10.02
CA GLN A 4 16.31 1.13 -10.27
C GLN A 4 17.71 1.79 -10.29
N LYS A 5 17.79 3.10 -10.07
CA LYS A 5 19.05 3.83 -9.98
C LYS A 5 19.62 3.75 -8.57
N THR A 6 20.91 3.54 -8.44
CA THR A 6 21.61 3.61 -7.16
C THR A 6 21.57 5.04 -6.62
N PRO A 7 21.00 5.28 -5.42
CA PRO A 7 20.94 6.62 -4.84
C PRO A 7 22.31 7.06 -4.33
N ARG A 8 22.62 8.35 -4.48
CA ARG A 8 23.84 8.98 -3.96
C ARG A 8 23.56 10.00 -2.86
N ALA A 9 22.31 10.47 -2.82
CA ALA A 9 21.84 11.44 -1.84
C ALA A 9 20.37 11.13 -1.47
N PRO A 10 19.86 11.63 -0.32
CA PRO A 10 18.45 11.48 0.04
C PRO A 10 17.46 11.97 -1.02
N SER A 11 17.83 13.00 -1.80
CA SER A 11 17.04 13.53 -2.90
C SER A 11 16.83 12.54 -4.06
N ASP A 12 17.73 11.55 -4.20
CA ASP A 12 17.66 10.54 -5.26
C ASP A 12 16.70 9.40 -4.92
N ILE A 13 16.23 9.36 -3.67
CA ILE A 13 15.31 8.30 -3.24
C ILE A 13 13.94 8.50 -3.88
N VAL A 14 13.50 7.45 -4.54
CA VAL A 14 12.16 7.32 -5.14
C VAL A 14 11.28 6.52 -4.18
N LEU A 15 10.03 6.92 -4.04
CA LEU A 15 9.02 6.19 -3.30
C LEU A 15 7.69 6.29 -4.04
N GLU A 16 7.30 5.20 -4.69
CA GLU A 16 6.05 5.08 -5.44
C GLU A 16 5.25 3.88 -4.91
N VAL A 17 4.03 4.15 -4.46
CA VAL A 17 3.11 3.12 -3.98
C VAL A 17 2.12 2.79 -5.09
N SER A 18 2.14 1.56 -5.58
CA SER A 18 1.39 1.13 -6.77
C SER A 18 -0.12 0.98 -6.55
N SER A 19 -0.58 1.05 -5.31
CA SER A 19 -1.99 0.86 -4.95
C SER A 19 -2.63 2.18 -4.54
N GLY A 20 -3.86 2.42 -5.00
CA GLY A 20 -4.76 3.43 -4.43
C GLY A 20 -5.27 3.07 -3.03
N MET A 21 -4.92 1.86 -2.53
CA MET A 21 -5.31 1.28 -1.24
C MET A 21 -6.81 1.03 -1.09
N ALA A 22 -7.61 1.24 -2.14
CA ALA A 22 -9.09 1.14 -2.11
C ALA A 22 -9.71 1.89 -0.92
N LEU A 23 -9.14 3.06 -0.60
CA LEU A 23 -9.56 3.87 0.54
C LEU A 23 -10.78 4.72 0.17
N GLY A 24 -11.92 4.45 0.77
CA GLY A 24 -13.00 5.41 0.91
C GLY A 24 -14.11 5.41 -0.13
N ASP A 25 -14.02 4.71 -1.26
CA ASP A 25 -15.08 4.74 -2.28
C ASP A 25 -16.15 3.66 -2.10
N LEU A 26 -15.83 2.60 -1.39
CA LEU A 26 -16.76 1.50 -1.17
C LEU A 26 -16.82 1.13 0.31
N PRO A 27 -18.00 0.98 0.89
CA PRO A 27 -18.16 0.35 2.19
C PRO A 27 -17.52 -1.04 2.16
N GLY A 28 -16.52 -1.27 3.01
CA GLY A 28 -15.80 -2.54 3.06
C GLY A 28 -14.60 -2.65 2.13
N GLY A 29 -14.08 -1.53 1.61
CA GLY A 29 -12.81 -1.50 0.89
C GLY A 29 -11.69 -2.12 1.71
N VAL A 30 -10.93 -3.03 1.08
CA VAL A 30 -9.81 -3.74 1.70
C VAL A 30 -8.57 -3.41 0.89
N PRO A 31 -7.42 -3.10 1.54
CA PRO A 31 -6.17 -2.93 0.80
C PRO A 31 -5.89 -4.14 -0.08
N GLY A 32 -5.82 -3.94 -1.39
CA GLY A 32 -5.46 -4.96 -2.35
C GLY A 32 -3.96 -5.30 -2.33
N ALA A 33 -3.47 -5.90 -3.40
CA ALA A 33 -2.03 -6.08 -3.59
C ALA A 33 -1.35 -4.70 -3.64
N CYS A 34 -0.37 -4.50 -2.76
CA CYS A 34 0.35 -3.25 -2.64
C CYS A 34 1.85 -3.50 -2.85
N TRP A 35 2.41 -2.86 -3.86
CA TRP A 35 3.83 -2.88 -4.17
C TRP A 35 4.42 -1.49 -4.04
N VAL A 36 5.59 -1.41 -3.46
CA VAL A 36 6.34 -0.15 -3.36
C VAL A 36 7.58 -0.25 -4.25
N PHE A 37 7.69 0.70 -5.18
CA PHE A 37 8.83 0.86 -6.05
C PHE A 37 9.75 1.91 -5.46
N THR A 38 10.87 1.49 -4.92
CA THR A 38 11.85 2.36 -4.28
C THR A 38 13.28 1.86 -4.51
N ASN A 39 14.23 2.77 -4.40
CA ASN A 39 15.66 2.48 -4.31
C ASN A 39 16.20 2.70 -2.87
N ALA A 40 15.32 2.84 -1.90
CA ALA A 40 15.65 2.84 -0.48
C ALA A 40 15.96 1.42 0.03
N GLU A 41 16.48 1.33 1.25
CA GLU A 41 16.84 0.07 1.90
C GLU A 41 15.61 -0.70 2.39
N SER A 42 14.61 0.04 2.90
CA SER A 42 13.35 -0.50 3.40
C SER A 42 12.23 0.55 3.35
N VAL A 43 11.01 0.09 3.64
CA VAL A 43 9.82 0.94 3.76
C VAL A 43 9.12 0.65 5.07
N ARG A 44 8.84 1.69 5.85
CA ARG A 44 7.99 1.62 7.05
C ARG A 44 6.57 1.96 6.69
N LEU A 45 5.64 1.13 7.14
CA LEU A 45 4.22 1.35 7.04
C LEU A 45 3.66 1.81 8.38
N TYR A 46 2.83 2.85 8.31
CA TYR A 46 2.02 3.33 9.43
C TYR A 46 0.55 3.36 9.02
N ARG A 47 -0.33 3.10 9.98
CA ARG A 47 -1.78 3.25 9.88
C ARG A 47 -2.25 4.19 10.97
N ASP A 48 -2.91 5.28 10.58
CA ASP A 48 -3.40 6.32 11.52
C ASP A 48 -2.32 6.81 12.52
N ASN A 49 -1.08 6.97 12.04
CA ASN A 49 0.14 7.28 12.81
C ASN A 49 0.75 6.14 13.63
N ASP A 50 0.11 4.99 13.72
CA ASP A 50 0.68 3.83 14.38
C ASP A 50 1.60 3.05 13.43
N PHE A 51 2.77 2.70 13.94
CA PHE A 51 3.69 1.82 13.21
C PHE A 51 3.07 0.43 13.04
N VAL A 52 3.09 -0.07 11.82
CA VAL A 52 2.61 -1.42 11.48
C VAL A 52 3.78 -2.37 11.36
N ALA A 53 4.65 -2.13 10.38
CA ALA A 53 5.80 -2.98 10.10
C ALA A 53 6.82 -2.24 9.21
N GLU A 54 8.04 -2.80 9.14
CA GLU A 54 9.08 -2.40 8.19
C GLU A 54 9.33 -3.53 7.20
N PHE A 55 9.37 -3.20 5.91
CA PHE A 55 9.51 -4.14 4.80
C PHE A 55 10.78 -3.88 4.03
N GLY A 56 11.51 -4.94 3.74
CA GLY A 56 12.68 -4.90 2.86
C GLY A 56 12.40 -5.53 1.48
N PRO A 57 13.28 -5.30 0.50
CA PRO A 57 13.16 -5.94 -0.81
C PRO A 57 13.43 -7.45 -0.70
N ASP A 58 12.62 -8.26 -1.38
CA ASP A 58 12.88 -9.69 -1.52
C ASP A 58 13.99 -9.93 -2.56
N ARG A 59 15.17 -10.19 -2.05
CA ARG A 59 16.37 -10.45 -2.87
C ARG A 59 16.50 -11.89 -3.34
N HIS A 60 15.56 -12.75 -2.97
CA HIS A 60 15.53 -14.17 -3.36
C HIS A 60 14.29 -14.54 -4.18
N GLY A 61 13.34 -13.64 -4.31
CA GLY A 61 12.08 -13.84 -4.98
C GLY A 61 12.13 -13.54 -6.49
N ARG A 62 10.95 -13.41 -7.07
CA ARG A 62 10.71 -13.22 -8.50
C ARG A 62 11.50 -12.06 -9.12
N PHE A 63 11.77 -11.01 -8.37
CA PHE A 63 12.40 -9.78 -8.85
C PHE A 63 13.83 -9.62 -8.37
N ALA A 64 14.47 -10.69 -7.85
CA ALA A 64 15.82 -10.67 -7.29
C ALA A 64 16.92 -10.20 -8.25
N ALA A 65 16.70 -10.33 -9.56
CA ALA A 65 17.65 -9.87 -10.58
C ALA A 65 17.65 -8.33 -10.76
N LEU A 66 16.68 -7.63 -10.21
CA LEU A 66 16.64 -6.16 -10.27
C LEU A 66 17.60 -5.54 -9.25
N PRO A 67 18.28 -4.43 -9.57
CA PRO A 67 19.12 -3.69 -8.62
C PRO A 67 18.36 -3.33 -7.34
N HIS A 68 17.11 -2.90 -7.49
CA HIS A 68 16.19 -2.57 -6.41
C HIS A 68 14.85 -3.30 -6.63
N PRO A 69 14.70 -4.53 -6.10
CA PRO A 69 13.46 -5.28 -6.21
C PRO A 69 12.28 -4.51 -5.59
N PRO A 70 11.08 -4.53 -6.20
CA PRO A 70 9.90 -3.97 -5.58
C PRO A 70 9.63 -4.61 -4.22
N ILE A 71 9.17 -3.80 -3.27
CA ILE A 71 8.83 -4.26 -1.93
C ILE A 71 7.34 -4.55 -1.88
N GLU A 72 6.98 -5.79 -1.57
CA GLU A 72 5.59 -6.17 -1.33
C GLU A 72 5.16 -5.81 0.09
N ILE A 73 4.06 -5.08 0.21
CA ILE A 73 3.42 -4.82 1.50
C ILE A 73 2.39 -5.92 1.72
N ASN A 74 2.79 -6.92 2.46
CA ASN A 74 1.99 -8.11 2.70
C ASN A 74 1.38 -8.18 4.11
N ASP A 75 1.77 -7.29 5.00
CA ASP A 75 1.24 -7.16 6.36
C ASP A 75 0.71 -5.75 6.62
N PHE A 76 -0.59 -5.65 6.92
CA PHE A 76 -1.29 -4.41 7.26
C PHE A 76 -1.70 -4.34 8.73
N VAL A 77 -1.31 -5.33 9.51
CA VAL A 77 -1.69 -5.48 10.91
C VAL A 77 -0.48 -5.34 11.83
N GLY A 78 0.58 -6.09 11.56
CA GLY A 78 1.87 -6.02 12.23
C GLY A 78 1.79 -5.85 13.75
N SER A 79 2.45 -4.82 14.26
CA SER A 79 2.53 -4.52 15.68
C SER A 79 1.23 -4.01 16.34
N LEU A 80 0.19 -3.75 15.56
CA LEU A 80 -1.08 -3.25 16.10
C LEU A 80 -1.76 -4.24 17.05
N LEU A 81 -1.56 -5.55 16.84
CA LEU A 81 -2.11 -6.58 17.72
C LEU A 81 -1.43 -6.61 19.09
N GLU A 82 -0.12 -6.39 19.14
CA GLU A 82 0.58 -6.24 20.41
C GLU A 82 0.05 -5.00 21.16
N LYS A 83 -0.06 -3.89 20.45
CA LYS A 83 -0.44 -2.60 21.02
C LYS A 83 -1.89 -2.56 21.51
N TYR A 84 -2.82 -3.10 20.75
CA TYR A 84 -4.26 -2.88 20.98
C TYR A 84 -5.03 -4.12 21.42
N GLU A 85 -4.53 -5.33 21.17
CA GLU A 85 -5.16 -6.58 21.61
C GLU A 85 -4.40 -7.22 22.78
N GLY A 86 -3.26 -6.66 23.18
CA GLY A 86 -2.44 -7.20 24.27
C GLY A 86 -1.85 -8.58 23.97
N MET A 87 -1.72 -8.92 22.68
CA MET A 87 -1.09 -10.18 22.28
C MET A 87 0.42 -10.12 22.57
N ASP A 88 0.96 -11.24 22.99
CA ASP A 88 2.41 -11.34 23.17
C ASP A 88 3.15 -11.37 21.83
N HIS A 89 4.45 -11.16 21.88
CA HIS A 89 5.33 -11.10 20.71
C HIS A 89 5.37 -12.39 19.87
N ALA A 90 4.99 -13.53 20.43
CA ALA A 90 4.92 -14.81 19.72
C ALA A 90 3.56 -15.02 19.03
N ALA A 91 2.48 -14.57 19.67
CA ALA A 91 1.10 -14.73 19.19
C ALA A 91 0.74 -13.70 18.12
N ALA A 92 1.14 -12.44 18.29
CA ALA A 92 0.76 -11.34 17.40
C ALA A 92 1.14 -11.59 15.92
N PRO A 93 2.36 -12.03 15.56
CA PRO A 93 2.69 -12.32 14.17
C PRO A 93 1.87 -13.46 13.57
N GLN A 94 1.50 -14.46 14.37
CA GLN A 94 0.68 -15.58 13.91
C GLN A 94 -0.76 -15.13 13.63
N ALA A 95 -1.34 -14.31 14.50
CA ALA A 95 -2.66 -13.73 14.29
C ALA A 95 -2.66 -12.76 13.11
N ALA A 96 -1.63 -11.91 12.97
CA ALA A 96 -1.46 -11.03 11.82
C ALA A 96 -1.40 -11.81 10.50
N ALA A 97 -0.68 -12.94 10.47
CA ALA A 97 -0.62 -13.81 9.29
C ALA A 97 -2.00 -14.36 8.90
N ILE A 98 -2.83 -14.76 9.87
CA ILE A 98 -4.20 -15.21 9.63
C ILE A 98 -5.04 -14.07 9.02
N LEU A 99 -4.99 -12.89 9.62
CA LEU A 99 -5.77 -11.73 9.15
C LEU A 99 -5.34 -11.28 7.75
N ASN A 100 -4.04 -11.29 7.45
CA ASN A 100 -3.54 -10.99 6.12
C ASN A 100 -3.89 -12.07 5.08
N GLU A 101 -4.01 -13.33 5.48
CA GLU A 101 -4.54 -14.40 4.62
C GLU A 101 -6.02 -14.15 4.32
N MET A 102 -6.85 -13.89 5.34
CA MET A 102 -8.26 -13.52 5.14
C MET A 102 -8.44 -12.35 4.17
N ARG A 103 -7.52 -11.38 4.20
CA ARG A 103 -7.51 -10.26 3.26
C ARG A 103 -7.26 -10.70 1.82
N ARG A 104 -6.29 -11.58 1.60
CA ARG A 104 -5.90 -12.04 0.25
C ARG A 104 -6.91 -13.02 -0.34
N ASP A 105 -7.44 -13.90 0.48
CA ASP A 105 -8.18 -15.09 0.07
C ASP A 105 -9.69 -14.97 0.40
N ALA A 106 -10.23 -13.75 0.35
CA ALA A 106 -11.65 -13.46 0.52
C ALA A 106 -12.27 -14.10 1.79
N MET A 107 -11.58 -13.99 2.94
CA MET A 107 -11.98 -14.56 4.24
C MET A 107 -11.81 -16.08 4.35
N GLU A 108 -11.22 -16.75 3.36
CA GLU A 108 -10.90 -18.16 3.46
C GLU A 108 -9.61 -18.39 4.28
N LEU A 109 -9.54 -19.53 4.95
CA LEU A 109 -8.37 -19.91 5.75
C LEU A 109 -7.80 -21.25 5.29
N SER A 110 -6.50 -21.28 5.08
CA SER A 110 -5.73 -22.50 4.85
C SER A 110 -5.77 -23.43 6.07
N PRO A 111 -5.47 -24.71 5.90
CA PRO A 111 -5.35 -25.64 7.02
C PRO A 111 -4.32 -25.18 8.07
N LEU A 112 -3.24 -24.54 7.64
CA LEU A 112 -2.23 -23.99 8.54
C LEU A 112 -2.78 -22.85 9.39
N SER A 113 -3.50 -21.92 8.80
CA SER A 113 -4.10 -20.81 9.52
C SER A 113 -5.23 -21.26 10.47
N ARG A 114 -5.98 -22.30 10.10
CA ARG A 114 -6.94 -22.93 11.03
C ARG A 114 -6.23 -23.55 12.24
N ALA A 115 -5.10 -24.24 12.03
CA ALA A 115 -4.30 -24.77 13.13
C ALA A 115 -3.74 -23.67 14.03
N ARG A 116 -3.23 -22.57 13.46
CA ARG A 116 -2.78 -21.38 14.20
C ARG A 116 -3.91 -20.76 15.01
N MET A 117 -5.08 -20.59 14.42
CA MET A 117 -6.27 -20.08 15.12
C MET A 117 -6.58 -20.88 16.39
N LEU A 118 -6.56 -22.22 16.29
CA LEU A 118 -6.79 -23.09 17.43
C LEU A 118 -5.67 -22.97 18.47
N SER A 119 -4.40 -22.91 18.05
CA SER A 119 -3.27 -22.78 18.97
C SER A 119 -3.29 -21.46 19.74
N LEU A 120 -3.77 -20.40 19.12
CA LEU A 120 -3.95 -19.07 19.71
C LEU A 120 -5.25 -18.96 20.53
N ARG A 121 -6.07 -20.01 20.57
CA ARG A 121 -7.40 -20.03 21.21
C ARG A 121 -8.34 -18.91 20.70
N LEU A 122 -8.17 -18.52 19.43
CA LEU A 122 -9.05 -17.57 18.75
C LEU A 122 -10.23 -18.33 18.15
N ASN A 123 -11.39 -17.73 18.20
CA ASN A 123 -12.56 -18.21 17.49
C ASN A 123 -12.81 -17.37 16.23
N TRP A 124 -13.73 -17.79 15.37
CA TRP A 124 -14.06 -17.09 14.14
C TRP A 124 -14.55 -15.65 14.37
N SER A 125 -15.34 -15.45 15.42
CA SER A 125 -15.86 -14.11 15.78
C SER A 125 -14.74 -13.15 16.17
N ASP A 126 -13.69 -13.64 16.87
CA ASP A 126 -12.51 -12.84 17.21
C ASP A 126 -11.77 -12.41 15.96
N LEU A 127 -11.56 -13.34 15.02
CA LEU A 127 -10.88 -13.04 13.74
C LEU A 127 -11.67 -12.03 12.91
N VAL A 128 -12.99 -12.21 12.79
CA VAL A 128 -13.85 -11.29 12.04
C VAL A 128 -13.83 -9.89 12.67
N ARG A 129 -13.92 -9.81 14.01
CA ARG A 129 -13.82 -8.55 14.75
C ARG A 129 -12.49 -7.84 14.50
N MET A 130 -11.36 -8.57 14.62
CA MET A 130 -10.03 -8.02 14.36
C MET A 130 -9.85 -7.66 12.89
N TYR A 131 -10.36 -8.47 11.97
CA TYR A 131 -10.31 -8.19 10.56
C TYR A 131 -10.94 -6.83 10.21
N TYR A 132 -12.15 -6.58 10.66
CA TYR A 132 -12.83 -5.31 10.42
C TYR A 132 -12.22 -4.14 11.19
N LYS A 133 -11.58 -4.39 12.31
CA LYS A 133 -10.88 -3.37 13.07
C LYS A 133 -9.57 -2.92 12.39
N TYR A 134 -8.82 -3.85 11.78
CA TYR A 134 -7.46 -3.57 11.30
C TYR A 134 -7.31 -3.58 9.78
N ILE A 135 -8.16 -4.24 9.05
CA ILE A 135 -8.04 -4.41 7.59
C ILE A 135 -9.27 -3.86 6.87
N GLY A 136 -10.44 -4.42 7.12
CA GLY A 136 -11.68 -4.01 6.48
C GLY A 136 -12.24 -2.73 7.10
N VAL A 137 -12.97 -1.95 6.30
CA VAL A 137 -13.68 -0.77 6.79
C VAL A 137 -15.18 -1.06 6.71
N LEU A 138 -15.79 -1.41 7.83
CA LEU A 138 -17.23 -1.55 7.94
C LEU A 138 -17.78 -0.37 8.75
N GLY A 139 -18.31 0.65 8.03
CA GLY A 139 -19.07 1.73 8.66
C GLY A 139 -18.27 2.71 9.53
N GLY A 140 -16.93 2.62 9.54
CA GLY A 140 -16.03 3.54 10.23
C GLY A 140 -15.29 4.47 9.27
N PRO A 141 -14.53 5.44 9.78
CA PRO A 141 -13.64 6.26 8.96
C PRO A 141 -12.58 5.36 8.32
N ALA A 142 -12.32 5.55 7.03
CA ALA A 142 -11.27 4.82 6.36
C ALA A 142 -9.89 5.25 6.91
N PRO A 143 -8.96 4.31 7.10
CA PRO A 143 -7.66 4.60 7.69
C PRO A 143 -6.79 5.42 6.74
N VAL A 144 -5.86 6.16 7.31
CA VAL A 144 -4.77 6.83 6.57
C VAL A 144 -3.53 5.96 6.65
N TYR A 145 -2.95 5.63 5.49
CA TYR A 145 -1.70 4.89 5.41
C TYR A 145 -0.55 5.83 5.05
N ARG A 146 0.54 5.72 5.79
CA ARG A 146 1.77 6.48 5.55
C ARG A 146 2.91 5.52 5.31
N PHE A 147 3.61 5.71 4.19
CA PHE A 147 4.77 4.94 3.78
C PHE A 147 6.00 5.83 3.89
N GLU A 148 7.04 5.35 4.55
CA GLU A 148 8.30 6.05 4.70
C GLU A 148 9.44 5.23 4.10
N ALA A 149 10.12 5.76 3.09
CA ALA A 149 11.33 5.18 2.57
C ALA A 149 12.48 5.41 3.56
N VAL A 150 13.15 4.34 3.96
CA VAL A 150 14.26 4.36 4.91
C VAL A 150 15.57 4.21 4.15
N TRP A 151 16.50 5.12 4.40
CA TRP A 151 17.84 5.08 3.87
C TRP A 151 18.83 5.48 4.95
N HIS A 152 19.87 4.64 5.17
CA HIS A 152 20.80 4.77 6.29
C HIS A 152 20.10 4.93 7.67
N GLY A 153 19.05 4.11 7.86
CA GLY A 153 18.28 4.07 9.11
C GLY A 153 17.34 5.25 9.35
N ARG A 154 17.25 6.20 8.41
CA ARG A 154 16.41 7.41 8.52
C ARG A 154 15.31 7.42 7.46
N ALA A 155 14.13 7.89 7.84
CA ALA A 155 13.08 8.19 6.88
C ALA A 155 13.49 9.42 6.06
N VAL A 156 13.55 9.26 4.73
CA VAL A 156 14.02 10.30 3.80
C VAL A 156 12.95 10.74 2.81
N ARG A 157 11.91 9.93 2.62
CA ARG A 157 10.77 10.27 1.77
C ARG A 157 9.50 9.65 2.32
N THR A 158 8.38 10.35 2.18
CA THR A 158 7.09 9.93 2.70
C THR A 158 6.03 10.03 1.61
N VAL A 159 5.14 9.04 1.55
CA VAL A 159 3.91 9.04 0.76
C VAL A 159 2.76 8.72 1.69
N VAL A 160 1.70 9.50 1.61
CA VAL A 160 0.47 9.29 2.37
C VAL A 160 -0.62 8.86 1.41
N LYS A 161 -1.38 7.85 1.79
CA LYS A 161 -2.59 7.40 1.13
C LYS A 161 -3.75 7.55 2.10
N GLU A 162 -4.68 8.41 1.74
CA GLU A 162 -5.88 8.73 2.53
C GLU A 162 -7.14 8.54 1.68
N PRO A 163 -8.32 8.43 2.32
CA PRO A 163 -9.58 8.34 1.60
C PRO A 163 -9.76 9.47 0.60
N VAL A 164 -10.45 9.20 -0.50
CA VAL A 164 -10.76 10.22 -1.51
C VAL A 164 -11.62 11.31 -0.87
N GLN A 165 -11.08 12.53 -0.84
CA GLN A 165 -11.75 13.72 -0.29
C GLN A 165 -12.06 14.73 -1.39
N SER A 166 -11.24 14.75 -2.43
CA SER A 166 -11.39 15.64 -3.56
C SER A 166 -10.94 14.99 -4.84
N VAL A 167 -11.64 15.35 -5.91
CA VAL A 167 -11.31 14.91 -7.26
C VAL A 167 -11.05 16.15 -8.11
N ARG A 168 -9.97 16.09 -8.89
CA ARG A 168 -9.66 17.14 -9.87
C ARG A 168 -9.50 16.55 -11.25
N LEU A 169 -9.86 17.33 -12.25
CA LEU A 169 -9.59 17.01 -13.64
C LEU A 169 -8.21 17.55 -14.02
N GLU A 170 -7.33 16.67 -14.43
CA GLU A 170 -6.04 17.01 -15.04
C GLU A 170 -6.18 16.98 -16.55
N CYS A 171 -5.85 18.08 -17.18
CA CYS A 171 -5.87 18.21 -18.63
C CYS A 171 -4.45 18.42 -19.15
N THR A 172 -3.99 17.54 -20.03
CA THR A 172 -2.70 17.67 -20.71
C THR A 172 -2.93 17.76 -22.19
N VAL A 173 -2.44 18.84 -22.82
CA VAL A 173 -2.48 19.03 -24.26
C VAL A 173 -1.13 18.64 -24.84
N HIS A 174 -1.11 17.65 -25.72
CA HIS A 174 0.08 17.27 -26.48
C HIS A 174 0.10 18.05 -27.78
N ASN A 175 1.23 18.63 -28.16
CA ASN A 175 1.40 19.56 -29.29
C ASN A 175 0.37 20.73 -29.22
N PRO A 176 0.52 21.65 -28.25
CA PRO A 176 -0.44 22.73 -28.06
C PRO A 176 -0.43 23.80 -29.19
N ILE A 177 0.58 23.78 -30.05
CA ILE A 177 0.72 24.69 -31.17
C ILE A 177 0.37 23.95 -32.44
N LEU A 178 -0.73 24.37 -33.08
CA LEU A 178 -1.14 23.86 -34.39
C LEU A 178 -0.57 24.75 -35.49
N THR A 179 -0.05 24.11 -36.53
CA THR A 179 0.53 24.81 -37.68
C THR A 179 -0.43 24.70 -38.89
N ASP A 180 -0.88 25.83 -39.38
CA ASP A 180 -1.63 25.88 -40.61
C ASP A 180 -0.71 25.71 -41.82
N GLY A 181 -0.97 24.71 -42.65
CA GLY A 181 -0.12 24.32 -43.77
C GLY A 181 -0.86 23.51 -44.84
N PRO A 182 -0.15 22.90 -45.78
CA PRO A 182 -0.75 22.10 -46.86
C PRO A 182 -1.43 20.79 -46.33
N THR A 183 -1.13 20.41 -45.08
CA THR A 183 -1.73 19.27 -44.36
C THR A 183 -2.35 19.75 -43.06
N TRP A 184 -3.44 19.11 -42.65
CA TRP A 184 -4.03 19.39 -41.33
C TRP A 184 -3.11 18.93 -40.19
N ASP A 185 -3.17 19.65 -39.09
CA ASP A 185 -2.46 19.34 -37.86
C ASP A 185 -3.47 19.11 -36.73
N CYS A 186 -3.10 18.36 -35.69
CA CYS A 186 -3.98 18.07 -34.56
C CYS A 186 -3.22 18.03 -33.23
N ALA A 187 -3.90 18.45 -32.18
CA ALA A 187 -3.45 18.28 -30.82
C ALA A 187 -4.22 17.15 -30.13
N ALA A 188 -3.51 16.25 -29.47
CA ALA A 188 -4.13 15.27 -28.60
C ALA A 188 -4.32 15.87 -27.20
N VAL A 189 -5.51 15.69 -26.64
CA VAL A 189 -5.85 16.12 -25.29
C VAL A 189 -6.09 14.89 -24.41
N SER A 190 -5.33 14.76 -23.32
CA SER A 190 -5.54 13.74 -22.28
C SER A 190 -6.26 14.37 -21.10
N LEU A 191 -7.38 13.76 -20.71
CA LEU A 191 -8.15 14.14 -19.53
C LEU A 191 -8.04 13.00 -18.50
N ARG A 192 -7.74 13.33 -17.25
CA ARG A 192 -7.64 12.36 -16.14
C ARG A 192 -8.38 12.89 -14.93
N ALA A 193 -9.22 12.07 -14.32
CA ALA A 193 -9.74 12.32 -12.98
C ALA A 193 -8.74 11.77 -11.97
N ILE A 194 -8.21 12.63 -11.12
CA ILE A 194 -7.23 12.25 -10.08
C ILE A 194 -7.69 12.75 -8.72
N ASP A 195 -7.41 11.94 -7.69
CA ASP A 195 -7.66 12.31 -6.29
C ASP A 195 -6.55 13.21 -5.72
N GLN A 196 -6.68 13.62 -4.47
CA GLN A 196 -5.67 14.40 -3.76
C GLN A 196 -4.36 13.62 -3.53
N ASN A 197 -4.40 12.28 -3.59
CA ASN A 197 -3.21 11.41 -3.48
C ASN A 197 -2.47 11.28 -4.83
N GLY A 198 -3.00 11.90 -5.91
CA GLY A 198 -2.48 11.73 -7.26
C GLY A 198 -2.84 10.38 -7.91
N SER A 199 -3.78 9.63 -7.34
CA SER A 199 -4.23 8.36 -7.90
C SER A 199 -5.27 8.59 -8.99
N LEU A 200 -5.15 7.86 -10.10
CA LEU A 200 -6.14 7.89 -11.18
C LEU A 200 -7.42 7.19 -10.71
N LEU A 201 -8.53 7.85 -10.88
CA LEU A 201 -9.84 7.29 -10.57
C LEU A 201 -10.40 6.56 -11.80
N PRO A 202 -10.75 5.28 -11.67
CA PRO A 202 -11.20 4.44 -12.79
C PRO A 202 -12.70 4.57 -13.01
N TYR A 203 -13.21 5.76 -13.30
CA TYR A 203 -14.64 5.94 -13.64
C TYR A 203 -14.84 6.06 -15.12
#